data_4c5d783b2bbdc8713b7a2ffe4f99f1bc
#
_entry.id   4c5d783b2bbdc8713b7a2ffe4f99f1bc
#
_cell.length_a   1.000
_cell.length_b   1.000
_cell.length_c   1.000
_cell.angle_alpha   90.00
_cell.angle_beta   90.00
_cell.angle_gamma   90.00
#
_symmetry.space_group_name_H-M   'P 1'
#
loop_
_entity.id
_entity.type
_entity.pdbx_description
1 polymer ?
#
loop_
_entity_poly.entity_id
_entity_poly.type
_entity_poly.pdbx_seq_one_letter_code
_entity_poly.pdbx_strand_id
1 'polypeptide(L)'
;MKKVLSVLLAALMLVSCFGMMAFAEGGAEIKDPVYVTVKYLALNDKGDAQEYTTGPKVVEKGAAVPAAVMEEWLLDMPREFSDDYEVTEDGYTRTETKTYTFKGFVKEGDESGQLYYFGSTDAIDSNTVFVAQYKIEDTIDYVTFWELVQSIFARINRIFEYFSEIFGF
;
A
#
# COMPACT_ATOMS: atom_id res chain seq x y z
N MET A 1 -39.71 -20.57 0.78
CA MET A 1 -38.96 -20.20 -0.43
C MET A 1 -37.76 -19.27 -0.15
N LYS A 2 -37.88 -18.20 0.67
CA LYS A 2 -36.74 -17.27 0.95
C LYS A 2 -35.55 -17.91 1.65
N LYS A 3 -35.77 -18.89 2.54
CA LYS A 3 -34.67 -19.59 3.28
C LYS A 3 -33.89 -20.56 2.40
N VAL A 4 -34.50 -21.14 1.35
CA VAL A 4 -33.79 -22.06 0.44
C VAL A 4 -32.92 -21.25 -0.55
N LEU A 5 -33.37 -20.05 -0.94
CA LEU A 5 -32.61 -19.17 -1.83
C LEU A 5 -31.32 -18.63 -1.17
N SER A 6 -31.39 -18.33 0.16
CA SER A 6 -30.20 -17.85 0.88
C SER A 6 -29.15 -18.94 1.11
N VAL A 7 -29.58 -20.20 1.31
CA VAL A 7 -28.67 -21.34 1.44
C VAL A 7 -28.01 -21.65 0.10
N LEU A 8 -28.78 -21.54 -1.01
CA LEU A 8 -28.24 -21.75 -2.37
C LEU A 8 -27.22 -20.65 -2.74
N LEU A 9 -27.51 -19.38 -2.36
CA LEU A 9 -26.58 -18.26 -2.60
C LEU A 9 -25.28 -18.41 -1.79
N ALA A 10 -25.38 -18.84 -0.53
CA ALA A 10 -24.22 -19.09 0.32
C ALA A 10 -23.38 -20.27 -0.20
N ALA A 11 -24.02 -21.34 -0.69
CA ALA A 11 -23.34 -22.46 -1.29
C ALA A 11 -22.66 -22.07 -2.62
N LEU A 12 -23.27 -21.17 -3.43
CA LEU A 12 -22.66 -20.66 -4.67
C LEU A 12 -21.44 -19.77 -4.37
N MET A 13 -21.50 -18.94 -3.32
CA MET A 13 -20.34 -18.15 -2.88
C MET A 13 -19.20 -19.02 -2.34
N LEU A 14 -19.50 -20.08 -1.61
CA LEU A 14 -18.49 -21.03 -1.16
C LEU A 14 -17.82 -21.77 -2.32
N VAL A 15 -18.59 -22.18 -3.33
CA VAL A 15 -18.05 -22.83 -4.53
C VAL A 15 -17.22 -21.85 -5.38
N SER A 16 -17.59 -20.57 -5.45
CA SER A 16 -16.78 -19.55 -6.16
C SER A 16 -15.46 -19.23 -5.46
N CYS A 17 -15.39 -19.34 -4.11
CA CYS A 17 -14.12 -19.20 -3.38
C CYS A 17 -13.17 -20.40 -3.59
N PHE A 18 -13.69 -21.59 -3.89
CA PHE A 18 -12.86 -22.77 -4.21
C PHE A 18 -12.58 -22.93 -5.71
N GLY A 19 -13.27 -22.21 -6.58
CA GLY A 19 -13.19 -22.37 -8.03
C GLY A 19 -12.11 -21.55 -8.73
N MET A 20 -11.38 -20.68 -8.05
CA MET A 20 -10.24 -19.96 -8.63
C MET A 20 -8.90 -20.60 -8.26
N MET A 21 -8.78 -21.91 -8.35
CA MET A 21 -7.50 -22.50 -8.69
C MET A 21 -7.29 -22.25 -10.18
N ALA A 22 -6.71 -21.11 -10.53
CA ALA A 22 -6.16 -20.90 -11.86
C ALA A 22 -5.07 -21.97 -12.04
N PHE A 23 -5.43 -23.06 -12.74
CA PHE A 23 -4.46 -24.01 -13.27
C PHE A 23 -3.53 -23.20 -14.17
N ALA A 24 -2.30 -22.98 -13.74
CA ALA A 24 -1.25 -22.60 -14.65
C ALA A 24 -1.21 -23.69 -15.73
N GLU A 25 -1.36 -23.32 -16.99
CA GLU A 25 -1.15 -24.20 -18.13
C GLU A 25 0.27 -24.75 -18.03
N GLY A 26 0.40 -26.05 -17.66
CA GLY A 26 1.68 -26.69 -17.53
C GLY A 26 1.79 -27.57 -16.27
N GLY A 27 0.68 -28.16 -15.84
CA GLY A 27 0.37 -29.10 -14.78
C GLY A 27 1.48 -29.92 -14.10
N ALA A 28 2.48 -29.30 -13.53
CA ALA A 28 3.25 -29.95 -12.49
C ALA A 28 2.48 -29.81 -11.17
N GLU A 29 2.10 -30.94 -10.56
CA GLU A 29 1.49 -30.98 -9.23
C GLU A 29 2.44 -30.34 -8.23
N ILE A 30 2.04 -29.18 -7.67
CA ILE A 30 2.85 -28.48 -6.66
C ILE A 30 2.85 -29.33 -5.39
N LYS A 31 4.02 -29.82 -5.02
CA LYS A 31 4.19 -30.55 -3.77
C LYS A 31 4.26 -29.57 -2.61
N ASP A 32 3.53 -29.87 -1.53
CA ASP A 32 3.48 -29.07 -0.31
C ASP A 32 3.23 -27.56 -0.61
N PRO A 33 2.03 -27.18 -1.09
CA PRO A 33 1.73 -25.82 -1.47
C PRO A 33 1.75 -24.88 -0.27
N VAL A 34 2.39 -23.73 -0.43
CA VAL A 34 2.31 -22.59 0.48
C VAL A 34 1.71 -21.38 -0.25
N TYR A 35 1.07 -20.51 0.50
CA TYR A 35 0.37 -19.35 -0.03
C TYR A 35 1.17 -18.07 0.25
N VAL A 36 1.34 -17.27 -0.78
CA VAL A 36 1.99 -15.97 -0.71
C VAL A 36 0.98 -14.89 -1.05
N THR A 37 0.91 -13.87 -0.22
CA THR A 37 0.03 -12.70 -0.37
C THR A 37 0.88 -11.44 -0.26
N VAL A 38 0.52 -10.38 -0.99
CA VAL A 38 1.21 -9.09 -0.91
C VAL A 38 0.23 -8.00 -0.49
N LYS A 39 0.62 -7.19 0.49
CA LYS A 39 -0.02 -5.93 0.83
C LYS A 39 0.79 -4.78 0.25
N TYR A 40 0.13 -3.81 -0.37
CA TYR A 40 0.76 -2.66 -1.00
C TYR A 40 -0.13 -1.43 -0.92
N LEU A 41 0.46 -0.25 -1.11
CA LEU A 41 -0.27 1.01 -1.21
C LEU A 41 -0.50 1.38 -2.67
N ALA A 42 -1.69 1.89 -2.97
CA ALA A 42 -2.03 2.50 -4.24
C ALA A 42 -3.10 3.58 -4.01
N LEU A 43 -3.34 4.42 -5.01
CA LEU A 43 -4.41 5.41 -4.93
C LEU A 43 -5.77 4.73 -5.10
N ASN A 44 -6.73 5.15 -4.27
CA ASN A 44 -8.14 4.78 -4.44
C ASN A 44 -8.81 5.67 -5.52
N ASP A 45 -10.10 5.46 -5.76
CA ASP A 45 -10.88 6.24 -6.75
C ASP A 45 -10.98 7.74 -6.41
N LYS A 46 -10.61 8.14 -5.19
CA LYS A 46 -10.62 9.53 -4.73
C LYS A 46 -9.24 10.19 -4.83
N GLY A 47 -8.21 9.41 -5.14
CA GLY A 47 -6.82 9.85 -5.18
C GLY A 47 -6.07 9.72 -3.86
N ASP A 48 -6.68 9.14 -2.80
CA ASP A 48 -6.03 8.95 -1.51
C ASP A 48 -5.23 7.64 -1.50
N ALA A 49 -4.09 7.61 -0.82
CA ALA A 49 -3.30 6.39 -0.62
C ALA A 49 -4.04 5.40 0.29
N GLN A 50 -4.24 4.19 -0.20
CA GLN A 50 -4.95 3.12 0.50
C GLN A 50 -4.20 1.80 0.40
N GLU A 51 -4.29 0.96 1.45
CA GLU A 51 -3.72 -0.39 1.44
C GLU A 51 -4.61 -1.34 0.63
N TYR A 52 -3.98 -2.09 -0.26
CA TYR A 52 -4.57 -3.16 -1.05
C TYR A 52 -3.87 -4.48 -0.73
N THR A 53 -4.59 -5.57 -0.94
CA THR A 53 -4.07 -6.92 -0.74
C THR A 53 -4.30 -7.74 -2.00
N THR A 54 -3.25 -8.36 -2.53
CA THR A 54 -3.39 -9.29 -3.66
C THR A 54 -4.11 -10.56 -3.22
N GLY A 55 -4.75 -11.26 -4.17
CA GLY A 55 -5.18 -12.65 -3.92
C GLY A 55 -3.96 -13.56 -3.66
N PRO A 56 -4.12 -14.64 -2.89
CA PRO A 56 -3.02 -15.55 -2.62
C PRO A 56 -2.55 -16.26 -3.89
N LYS A 57 -1.23 -16.35 -4.06
CA LYS A 57 -0.58 -17.19 -5.06
C LYS A 57 0.00 -18.44 -4.40
N VAL A 58 -0.08 -19.54 -5.12
CA VAL A 58 0.44 -20.84 -4.65
C VAL A 58 1.86 -21.01 -5.17
N VAL A 59 2.79 -21.29 -4.25
CA VAL A 59 4.18 -21.64 -4.57
C VAL A 59 4.56 -22.96 -3.90
N GLU A 60 5.59 -23.62 -4.39
CA GLU A 60 6.10 -24.84 -3.76
C GLU A 60 6.88 -24.47 -2.50
N LYS A 61 6.65 -25.19 -1.41
CA LYS A 61 7.39 -25.03 -0.16
C LYS A 61 8.89 -25.24 -0.39
N GLY A 62 9.70 -24.36 0.16
CA GLY A 62 11.14 -24.39 -0.02
C GLY A 62 11.64 -23.81 -1.34
N ALA A 63 10.75 -23.36 -2.21
CA ALA A 63 11.12 -22.65 -3.44
C ALA A 63 11.08 -21.13 -3.26
N ALA A 64 11.89 -20.42 -4.04
CA ALA A 64 11.76 -18.99 -4.19
C ALA A 64 10.57 -18.66 -5.10
N VAL A 65 9.94 -17.48 -4.89
CA VAL A 65 8.88 -17.02 -5.79
C VAL A 65 9.51 -16.57 -7.11
N PRO A 66 9.16 -17.18 -8.27
CA PRO A 66 9.71 -16.77 -9.54
C PRO A 66 9.39 -15.32 -9.88
N ALA A 67 10.36 -14.56 -10.37
CA ALA A 67 10.20 -13.15 -10.74
C ALA A 67 9.05 -12.95 -11.74
N ALA A 68 8.93 -13.82 -12.75
CA ALA A 68 7.87 -13.75 -13.76
C ALA A 68 6.45 -13.86 -13.14
N VAL A 69 6.26 -14.74 -12.16
CA VAL A 69 4.99 -14.89 -11.45
C VAL A 69 4.67 -13.62 -10.66
N MET A 70 5.69 -12.99 -10.10
CA MET A 70 5.51 -11.77 -9.33
C MET A 70 5.28 -10.55 -10.21
N GLU A 71 5.92 -10.46 -11.36
CA GLU A 71 5.67 -9.37 -12.32
C GLU A 71 4.21 -9.35 -12.76
N GLU A 72 3.65 -10.50 -13.14
CA GLU A 72 2.23 -10.60 -13.47
C GLU A 72 1.32 -10.24 -12.29
N TRP A 73 1.67 -10.71 -11.11
CA TRP A 73 0.88 -10.51 -9.91
C TRP A 73 0.88 -9.08 -9.39
N LEU A 74 1.96 -8.35 -9.65
CA LEU A 74 2.16 -6.97 -9.21
C LEU A 74 1.92 -5.93 -10.31
N LEU A 75 1.26 -6.32 -11.41
CA LEU A 75 0.93 -5.40 -12.51
C LEU A 75 0.16 -4.17 -12.01
N ASP A 76 -0.73 -4.36 -11.03
CA ASP A 76 -1.54 -3.29 -10.45
C ASP A 76 -0.84 -2.53 -9.31
N MET A 77 0.35 -2.98 -8.89
CA MET A 77 1.10 -2.32 -7.81
C MET A 77 1.93 -1.17 -8.38
N PRO A 78 1.65 0.09 -8.02
CA PRO A 78 2.45 1.21 -8.46
C PRO A 78 3.83 1.19 -7.77
N ARG A 79 4.88 1.45 -8.55
CA ARG A 79 6.24 1.61 -8.01
C ARG A 79 6.51 3.01 -7.50
N GLU A 80 5.79 3.97 -8.05
CA GLU A 80 5.82 5.37 -7.64
C GLU A 80 4.44 5.98 -7.85
N PHE A 81 3.96 6.74 -6.87
CA PHE A 81 2.72 7.49 -6.95
C PHE A 81 2.74 8.63 -5.94
N SER A 82 1.84 9.60 -6.11
CA SER A 82 1.72 10.74 -5.22
C SER A 82 0.26 10.90 -4.78
N ASP A 83 0.10 11.31 -3.52
CA ASP A 83 -1.17 11.59 -2.86
C ASP A 83 -1.16 13.06 -2.43
N ASP A 84 -2.13 13.83 -2.93
CA ASP A 84 -2.29 15.24 -2.61
C ASP A 84 -3.32 15.38 -1.48
N TYR A 85 -2.96 16.09 -0.42
CA TYR A 85 -3.83 16.30 0.72
C TYR A 85 -3.78 17.76 1.19
N GLU A 86 -4.90 18.21 1.75
CA GLU A 86 -5.00 19.57 2.26
C GLU A 86 -4.59 19.62 3.73
N VAL A 87 -3.70 20.56 4.07
CA VAL A 87 -3.30 20.88 5.45
C VAL A 87 -3.78 22.28 5.77
N THR A 88 -4.59 22.39 6.83
CA THR A 88 -5.02 23.69 7.35
C THR A 88 -4.26 24.00 8.64
N GLU A 89 -3.47 25.05 8.60
CA GLU A 89 -2.67 25.54 9.73
C GLU A 89 -2.86 27.05 9.87
N ASP A 90 -3.22 27.50 11.08
CA ASP A 90 -3.46 28.92 11.39
C ASP A 90 -4.51 29.61 10.47
N GLY A 91 -5.53 28.87 10.05
CA GLY A 91 -6.59 29.36 9.16
C GLY A 91 -6.18 29.49 7.70
N TYR A 92 -4.98 29.04 7.35
CA TYR A 92 -4.51 28.94 5.98
C TYR A 92 -4.48 27.48 5.55
N THR A 93 -5.10 27.19 4.41
CA THR A 93 -5.11 25.85 3.79
C THR A 93 -4.12 25.81 2.64
N ARG A 94 -3.25 24.79 2.65
CA ARG A 94 -2.31 24.52 1.57
C ARG A 94 -2.42 23.06 1.13
N THR A 95 -2.06 22.81 -0.11
CA THR A 95 -1.91 21.45 -0.61
C THR A 95 -0.49 20.96 -0.33
N GLU A 96 -0.37 19.77 0.22
CA GLU A 96 0.90 19.06 0.37
C GLU A 96 0.82 17.75 -0.42
N THR A 97 1.93 17.37 -1.02
CA THR A 97 2.02 16.14 -1.82
C THR A 97 2.92 15.14 -1.11
N LYS A 98 2.41 13.93 -0.86
CA LYS A 98 3.20 12.78 -0.43
C LYS A 98 3.58 11.95 -1.64
N THR A 99 4.87 11.81 -1.89
CA THR A 99 5.39 10.92 -2.93
C THR A 99 5.86 9.62 -2.30
N TYR A 100 5.35 8.52 -2.81
CA TYR A 100 5.65 7.16 -2.39
C TYR A 100 6.52 6.50 -3.43
N THR A 101 7.73 6.08 -3.05
CA THR A 101 8.66 5.35 -3.93
C THR A 101 8.90 3.96 -3.35
N PHE A 102 8.56 2.92 -4.11
CA PHE A 102 8.73 1.53 -3.71
C PHE A 102 10.20 1.19 -3.44
N LYS A 103 10.46 0.46 -2.34
CA LYS A 103 11.81 0.07 -1.90
C LYS A 103 12.06 -1.43 -1.91
N GLY A 104 11.04 -2.23 -1.73
CA GLY A 104 11.13 -3.68 -1.59
C GLY A 104 10.00 -4.19 -0.71
N PHE A 105 10.07 -5.44 -0.34
CA PHE A 105 9.08 -6.08 0.53
C PHE A 105 9.71 -6.50 1.85
N VAL A 106 8.92 -6.51 2.94
CA VAL A 106 9.26 -7.16 4.19
C VAL A 106 8.25 -8.27 4.47
N LYS A 107 8.65 -9.32 5.17
CA LYS A 107 7.69 -10.32 5.65
C LYS A 107 6.90 -9.73 6.81
N GLU A 108 5.58 -9.91 6.82
CA GLU A 108 4.74 -9.47 7.93
C GLU A 108 5.18 -10.16 9.23
N GLY A 109 5.43 -9.37 10.28
CA GLY A 109 5.93 -9.87 11.56
C GLY A 109 7.45 -10.07 11.63
N ASP A 110 8.20 -9.75 10.57
CA ASP A 110 9.66 -9.76 10.61
C ASP A 110 10.20 -8.43 11.13
N GLU A 111 10.69 -8.42 12.37
CA GLU A 111 11.25 -7.24 13.03
C GLU A 111 12.66 -6.89 12.53
N SER A 112 13.30 -7.76 11.73
CA SER A 112 14.65 -7.50 11.21
C SER A 112 14.68 -6.35 10.20
N GLY A 113 13.55 -6.03 9.56
CA GLY A 113 13.44 -5.04 8.51
C GLY A 113 14.17 -5.44 7.22
N GLN A 114 14.51 -6.73 7.07
CA GLN A 114 15.16 -7.24 5.86
C GLN A 114 14.25 -7.05 4.65
N LEU A 115 14.77 -6.36 3.63
CA LEU A 115 14.07 -6.20 2.36
C LEU A 115 14.22 -7.44 1.49
N TYR A 116 13.10 -7.93 0.97
CA TYR A 116 13.01 -9.00 0.00
C TYR A 116 12.70 -8.43 -1.38
N TYR A 117 13.34 -9.00 -2.38
CA TYR A 117 13.06 -8.71 -3.79
C TYR A 117 12.69 -10.02 -4.46
N PHE A 118 11.58 -10.03 -5.19
CA PHE A 118 11.17 -11.25 -5.89
C PHE A 118 12.18 -11.65 -6.95
N GLY A 119 12.38 -12.95 -7.11
CA GLY A 119 13.50 -13.51 -7.88
C GLY A 119 14.78 -13.71 -7.07
N SER A 120 14.76 -13.37 -5.76
CA SER A 120 15.83 -13.78 -4.84
C SER A 120 15.77 -15.29 -4.59
N THR A 121 16.86 -15.85 -4.09
CA THR A 121 16.99 -17.28 -3.78
C THR A 121 16.33 -17.68 -2.45
N ASP A 122 15.64 -16.74 -1.79
CA ASP A 122 15.05 -16.98 -0.47
C ASP A 122 13.84 -17.92 -0.57
N ALA A 123 13.97 -19.06 0.05
CA ALA A 123 12.92 -20.08 0.09
C ALA A 123 11.72 -19.63 0.94
N ILE A 124 10.53 -19.99 0.49
CA ILE A 124 9.27 -19.78 1.22
C ILE A 124 8.84 -21.11 1.85
N ASP A 125 8.97 -21.22 3.16
CA ASP A 125 8.72 -22.46 3.89
C ASP A 125 7.31 -22.55 4.51
N SER A 126 6.58 -21.44 4.53
CA SER A 126 5.24 -21.35 5.10
C SER A 126 4.41 -20.27 4.41
N ASN A 127 3.11 -20.27 4.69
CA ASN A 127 2.25 -19.18 4.25
C ASN A 127 2.82 -17.83 4.69
N THR A 128 3.04 -16.94 3.75
CA THR A 128 3.76 -15.67 3.98
C THR A 128 2.99 -14.51 3.41
N VAL A 129 2.89 -13.45 4.19
CA VAL A 129 2.41 -12.14 3.74
C VAL A 129 3.62 -11.22 3.58
N PHE A 130 3.78 -10.67 2.39
CA PHE A 130 4.75 -9.62 2.14
C PHE A 130 4.08 -8.26 2.19
N VAL A 131 4.74 -7.30 2.81
CA VAL A 131 4.28 -5.90 2.89
C VAL A 131 5.23 -5.04 2.09
N ALA A 132 4.71 -4.35 1.08
CA ALA A 132 5.49 -3.42 0.28
C ALA A 132 5.93 -2.22 1.13
N GLN A 133 7.21 -1.91 1.07
CA GLN A 133 7.81 -0.77 1.76
C GLN A 133 8.02 0.37 0.79
N TYR A 134 7.64 1.58 1.20
CA TYR A 134 7.79 2.80 0.43
C TYR A 134 8.65 3.81 1.18
N LYS A 135 9.50 4.52 0.45
CA LYS A 135 10.05 5.79 0.91
C LYS A 135 8.96 6.84 0.71
N ILE A 136 8.66 7.58 1.75
CA ILE A 136 7.67 8.65 1.72
C ILE A 136 8.43 9.97 1.79
N GLU A 137 8.17 10.86 0.85
CA GLU A 137 8.71 12.22 0.79
C GLU A 137 7.54 13.19 0.76
N ASP A 138 7.50 14.10 1.73
CA ASP A 138 6.51 15.16 1.78
C ASP A 138 7.06 16.39 1.06
N THR A 139 6.31 16.91 0.12
CA THR A 139 6.64 18.13 -0.63
C THR A 139 5.52 19.13 -0.43
N ILE A 140 5.88 20.35 -0.05
CA ILE A 140 4.94 21.47 0.03
C ILE A 140 4.95 22.19 -1.32
N ASP A 141 3.87 22.04 -2.07
CA ASP A 141 3.69 22.76 -3.32
C ASP A 141 3.03 24.13 -3.09
N TYR A 142 3.81 25.18 -3.25
CA TYR A 142 3.26 26.53 -3.35
C TYR A 142 2.86 26.77 -4.80
N VAL A 143 1.62 26.48 -5.13
CA VAL A 143 1.08 26.57 -6.51
C VAL A 143 1.11 28.01 -7.04
N THR A 144 1.13 29.01 -6.14
CA THR A 144 1.21 30.42 -6.51
C THR A 144 2.16 31.20 -5.58
N PHE A 145 2.79 32.25 -6.13
CA PHE A 145 3.55 33.21 -5.33
C PHE A 145 2.73 33.79 -4.15
N TRP A 146 1.41 33.90 -4.34
CA TRP A 146 0.49 34.43 -3.32
C TRP A 146 0.33 33.49 -2.13
N GLU A 147 0.28 32.20 -2.36
CA GLU A 147 0.23 31.17 -1.30
C GLU A 147 1.52 31.14 -0.47
N LEU A 148 2.66 31.29 -1.14
CA LEU A 148 3.95 31.45 -0.46
C LEU A 148 3.94 32.69 0.45
N VAL A 149 3.46 33.83 -0.07
CA VAL A 149 3.36 35.09 0.70
C VAL A 149 2.44 34.90 1.91
N GLN A 150 1.27 34.29 1.75
CA GLN A 150 0.34 34.00 2.85
C GLN A 150 0.97 33.11 3.92
N SER A 151 1.69 32.06 3.54
CA SER A 151 2.37 31.18 4.47
C SER A 151 3.44 31.91 5.29
N ILE A 152 4.16 32.85 4.66
CA ILE A 152 5.14 33.68 5.36
C ILE A 152 4.45 34.60 6.39
N PHE A 153 3.33 35.24 6.02
CA PHE A 153 2.58 36.11 6.93
C PHE A 153 2.00 35.32 8.11
N ALA A 154 1.46 34.12 7.89
CA ALA A 154 0.98 33.26 8.97
C ALA A 154 2.08 32.94 9.98
N ARG A 155 3.30 32.61 9.51
CA ARG A 155 4.46 32.36 10.39
C ARG A 155 4.89 33.61 11.15
N ILE A 156 4.88 34.77 10.53
CA ILE A 156 5.19 36.06 11.16
C ILE A 156 4.18 36.35 12.28
N ASN A 157 2.89 36.20 12.00
CA ASN A 157 1.83 36.43 13.01
C ASN A 157 2.00 35.52 14.23
N ARG A 158 2.32 34.25 14.03
CA ARG A 158 2.59 33.32 15.13
C ARG A 158 3.78 33.78 16.01
N ILE A 159 4.81 34.31 15.39
CA ILE A 159 5.96 34.89 16.12
C ILE A 159 5.50 36.07 16.95
N PHE A 160 4.66 36.96 16.42
CA PHE A 160 4.11 38.09 17.15
C PHE A 160 3.22 37.68 18.31
N GLU A 161 2.36 36.68 18.12
CA GLU A 161 1.53 36.11 19.20
C GLU A 161 2.41 35.55 20.32
N TYR A 162 3.44 34.79 19.99
CA TYR A 162 4.39 34.26 20.96
C TYR A 162 5.10 35.35 21.74
N PHE A 163 5.51 36.45 21.10
CA PHE A 163 6.10 37.58 21.80
C PHE A 163 5.08 38.35 22.65
N SER A 164 3.83 38.46 22.18
CA SER A 164 2.74 39.06 22.96
C SER A 164 2.47 38.29 24.27
N GLU A 165 2.46 36.96 24.19
CA GLU A 165 2.30 36.09 25.38
C GLU A 165 3.46 36.23 26.37
N ILE A 166 4.70 36.33 25.88
CA ILE A 166 5.88 36.47 26.75
C ILE A 166 5.98 37.87 27.38
N PHE A 167 5.70 38.90 26.63
CA PHE A 167 5.93 40.28 27.03
C PHE A 167 4.68 41.01 27.53
N GLY A 168 3.47 40.38 27.39
CA GLY A 168 2.22 40.90 27.95
C GLY A 168 1.72 42.19 27.28
N PHE A 169 1.90 42.30 25.96
CA PHE A 169 1.35 43.42 25.17
C PHE A 169 -0.10 43.21 24.77
#